data_b97a682b54b48b51c0f0fd4eb2a7f0db
#
_entry.id   b97a682b54b48b51c0f0fd4eb2a7f0db
#
_cell.length_a   1.000
_cell.length_b   1.000
_cell.length_c   1.000
_cell.angle_alpha   90.00
_cell.angle_beta   90.00
_cell.angle_gamma   90.00
#
_symmetry.space_group_name_H-M   'P 1'
#
loop_
_entity.id
_entity.type
_entity.pdbx_description
1 polymer ?
#
loop_
_entity_poly.entity_id
_entity_poly.type
_entity_poly.pdbx_seq_one_letter_code
_entity_poly.pdbx_strand_id
1 'polypeptide(L)'
;MNLQKHLLLLAIMAVAAGPAAAQVTPAAAPVKATAQSAIPDFSGMWRHGNLPWFIPPASGPGPVTNLSRERGSGVSNYSELVGDYTNPILQPWAAEVVKKKGDLSKAGVVFPNPANSCWPEPMPFLFKHAGMEMLQLPNEIVMLFSENHEVRRVRMNQQRSAKVTPSWHGDAVGRYEGDALVIDTVGVRTDRPHAMIDLFGTPYTEKLRVVERHRMVDYAEAKDAMARGMKENRRGGGPYNPNYDDKYLKVDFTIEDPGTFTTPWTAIMIYLRDRAAFPEQACAEGRMGFHNDEGAQIPTAAKPDF
;
A
#
# COMPACT_ATOMS: atom_id res chain seq x y z
N MET A 1 77.29 -46.88 18.57
CA MET A 1 78.22 -47.84 17.89
C MET A 1 77.67 -47.99 16.46
N ASN A 2 78.53 -47.66 15.46
CA ASN A 2 78.35 -47.74 14.00
C ASN A 2 77.21 -46.97 13.36
N LEU A 3 77.44 -45.91 12.65
CA LEU A 3 78.29 -45.57 11.47
C LEU A 3 78.17 -46.46 10.26
N GLN A 4 77.55 -45.96 9.19
CA GLN A 4 77.93 -46.10 7.79
C GLN A 4 76.97 -45.34 6.88
N LYS A 5 77.29 -44.22 6.39
CA LYS A 5 77.83 -43.79 5.09
C LYS A 5 77.26 -44.58 3.94
N HIS A 6 76.55 -43.91 3.05
CA HIS A 6 76.66 -44.09 1.60
C HIS A 6 76.41 -42.80 0.80
N LEU A 7 77.40 -42.46 0.03
CA LEU A 7 77.33 -41.43 -1.03
C LEU A 7 76.34 -41.78 -2.12
N LEU A 8 75.75 -40.82 -2.76
CA LEU A 8 75.24 -40.99 -4.08
C LEU A 8 75.20 -39.87 -5.05
N LEU A 9 75.54 -40.20 -6.16
CA LEU A 9 75.67 -39.46 -7.39
C LEU A 9 74.58 -38.50 -7.77
N LEU A 10 74.99 -37.26 -8.16
CA LEU A 10 74.21 -36.36 -8.96
C LEU A 10 74.18 -36.77 -10.41
N ALA A 11 73.01 -37.00 -10.96
CA ALA A 11 72.78 -37.02 -12.39
C ALA A 11 72.11 -35.73 -12.84
N ILE A 12 72.84 -34.89 -13.52
CA ILE A 12 72.34 -33.66 -14.14
C ILE A 12 71.75 -34.04 -15.51
N MET A 13 70.41 -33.98 -15.63
CA MET A 13 69.77 -33.96 -16.92
C MET A 13 69.49 -32.53 -17.35
N ALA A 14 70.14 -32.06 -18.37
CA ALA A 14 69.82 -30.80 -19.02
C ALA A 14 68.57 -31.01 -19.90
N VAL A 15 67.48 -30.41 -19.54
CA VAL A 15 66.28 -30.30 -20.36
C VAL A 15 66.35 -29.01 -21.13
N ALA A 16 66.44 -29.10 -22.45
CA ALA A 16 66.40 -27.96 -23.35
C ALA A 16 64.98 -27.36 -23.33
N ALA A 17 64.87 -26.14 -22.85
CA ALA A 17 63.68 -25.36 -22.92
C ALA A 17 63.49 -24.75 -24.31
N GLY A 18 62.57 -25.32 -25.10
CA GLY A 18 62.09 -24.66 -26.30
C GLY A 18 61.13 -23.50 -25.99
N PRO A 19 61.04 -22.44 -26.78
CA PRO A 19 60.15 -21.32 -26.55
C PRO A 19 58.69 -21.76 -26.70
N ALA A 20 57.95 -21.72 -25.61
CA ALA A 20 56.50 -21.89 -25.61
C ALA A 20 55.88 -20.64 -26.24
N ALA A 21 55.31 -20.76 -27.44
CA ALA A 21 54.46 -19.73 -28.01
C ALA A 21 53.18 -19.62 -27.19
N ALA A 22 53.04 -18.53 -26.46
CA ALA A 22 51.81 -18.22 -25.75
C ALA A 22 50.68 -18.00 -26.77
N GLN A 23 49.74 -18.91 -26.82
CA GLN A 23 48.48 -18.69 -27.53
C GLN A 23 47.69 -17.60 -26.79
N VAL A 24 47.60 -16.41 -27.40
CA VAL A 24 46.72 -15.33 -26.95
C VAL A 24 45.29 -15.75 -27.27
N THR A 25 44.56 -16.20 -26.25
CA THR A 25 43.11 -16.39 -26.34
C THR A 25 42.48 -15.03 -26.56
N PRO A 26 41.58 -14.82 -27.56
CA PRO A 26 40.89 -13.55 -27.73
C PRO A 26 40.11 -13.25 -26.46
N ALA A 27 40.30 -12.05 -25.90
CA ALA A 27 39.50 -11.57 -24.79
C ALA A 27 38.03 -11.62 -25.19
N ALA A 28 37.20 -12.32 -24.40
CA ALA A 28 35.77 -12.30 -24.56
C ALA A 28 35.29 -10.85 -24.58
N ALA A 29 34.48 -10.47 -25.56
CA ALA A 29 33.90 -9.15 -25.64
C ALA A 29 33.14 -8.87 -24.34
N PRO A 30 33.21 -7.64 -23.79
CA PRO A 30 32.49 -7.30 -22.58
C PRO A 30 31.01 -7.54 -22.83
N VAL A 31 30.42 -8.48 -22.08
CA VAL A 31 28.98 -8.63 -21.99
C VAL A 31 28.48 -7.29 -21.51
N LYS A 32 27.70 -6.57 -22.34
CA LYS A 32 27.00 -5.37 -21.92
C LYS A 32 26.17 -5.78 -20.70
N ALA A 33 26.58 -5.34 -19.51
CA ALA A 33 25.75 -5.38 -18.34
C ALA A 33 24.46 -4.64 -18.70
N THR A 34 23.35 -5.37 -18.79
CA THR A 34 22.03 -4.77 -18.85
C THR A 34 21.97 -3.85 -17.63
N ALA A 35 21.84 -2.54 -17.87
CA ALA A 35 21.72 -1.57 -16.81
C ALA A 35 20.54 -2.01 -15.95
N GLN A 36 20.83 -2.50 -14.75
CA GLN A 36 19.84 -2.80 -13.74
C GLN A 36 19.18 -1.45 -13.46
N SER A 37 17.90 -1.31 -13.79
CA SER A 37 17.19 -0.04 -13.56
C SER A 37 17.37 0.31 -12.09
N ALA A 38 17.88 1.50 -11.82
CA ALA A 38 18.04 1.95 -10.44
C ALA A 38 16.66 1.91 -9.76
N ILE A 39 16.60 1.33 -8.57
CA ILE A 39 15.38 1.32 -7.76
C ILE A 39 14.97 2.77 -7.54
N PRO A 40 13.72 3.17 -7.88
CA PRO A 40 13.28 4.53 -7.64
C PRO A 40 13.30 4.89 -6.15
N ASP A 41 13.52 6.16 -5.87
CA ASP A 41 13.42 6.69 -4.52
C ASP A 41 11.94 7.02 -4.20
N PHE A 42 11.31 6.17 -3.41
CA PHE A 42 9.96 6.34 -2.92
C PHE A 42 9.90 7.13 -1.60
N SER A 43 11.05 7.50 -1.01
CA SER A 43 11.11 8.20 0.26
C SER A 43 10.47 9.59 0.19
N GLY A 44 10.01 10.06 1.33
CA GLY A 44 9.45 11.40 1.51
C GLY A 44 7.95 11.43 1.72
N MET A 45 7.43 12.64 1.79
CA MET A 45 6.02 12.91 2.05
C MET A 45 5.20 12.81 0.76
N TRP A 46 4.12 12.07 0.85
CA TRP A 46 3.15 11.87 -0.23
C TRP A 46 1.77 12.27 0.23
N ARG A 47 1.00 12.95 -0.60
CA ARG A 47 -0.40 13.24 -0.33
C ARG A 47 -1.26 12.98 -1.54
N HIS A 48 -2.50 12.56 -1.32
CA HIS A 48 -3.51 12.51 -2.34
C HIS A 48 -4.62 13.52 -2.03
N GLY A 49 -5.39 13.88 -3.05
CA GLY A 49 -6.59 14.71 -2.86
C GLY A 49 -7.65 13.98 -2.03
N ASN A 50 -8.56 14.75 -1.46
CA ASN A 50 -9.68 14.16 -0.74
C ASN A 50 -10.48 13.24 -1.65
N LEU A 51 -10.84 12.09 -1.13
CA LEU A 51 -11.74 11.07 -1.67
C LEU A 51 -12.14 11.15 -3.17
N PRO A 52 -12.21 10.05 -3.87
CA PRO A 52 -12.19 8.69 -3.34
C PRO A 52 -10.76 8.23 -3.08
N TRP A 53 -10.64 7.25 -2.18
CA TRP A 53 -9.37 6.59 -1.98
C TRP A 53 -9.07 5.64 -3.12
N PHE A 54 -10.08 4.88 -3.51
CA PHE A 54 -9.95 3.91 -4.59
C PHE A 54 -10.55 4.45 -5.88
N ILE A 55 -9.69 4.89 -6.77
CA ILE A 55 -10.08 5.26 -8.14
C ILE A 55 -10.42 3.97 -8.89
N PRO A 56 -11.61 3.84 -9.48
CA PRO A 56 -11.94 2.68 -10.29
C PRO A 56 -10.98 2.48 -11.46
N PRO A 57 -10.68 1.24 -11.87
CA PRO A 57 -9.89 0.97 -13.07
C PRO A 57 -10.60 1.47 -14.33
N ALA A 58 -9.89 1.53 -15.45
CA ALA A 58 -10.50 1.90 -16.74
C ALA A 58 -11.49 0.84 -17.24
N SER A 59 -11.28 -0.41 -16.84
CA SER A 59 -12.12 -1.55 -17.20
C SER A 59 -11.92 -2.70 -16.20
N GLY A 60 -12.86 -3.63 -16.18
CA GLY A 60 -12.83 -4.80 -15.30
C GLY A 60 -13.42 -4.51 -13.91
N PRO A 61 -13.32 -5.51 -13.00
CA PRO A 61 -13.83 -5.39 -11.65
C PRO A 61 -13.12 -4.28 -10.88
N GLY A 62 -13.90 -3.40 -10.27
CA GLY A 62 -13.44 -2.24 -9.52
C GLY A 62 -14.04 -2.17 -8.11
N PRO A 63 -13.65 -1.18 -7.32
CA PRO A 63 -14.11 -1.00 -5.95
C PRO A 63 -15.61 -0.69 -5.89
N VAL A 64 -16.19 -0.85 -4.71
CA VAL A 64 -17.51 -0.28 -4.41
C VAL A 64 -17.39 1.25 -4.51
N THR A 65 -18.30 1.87 -5.27
CA THR A 65 -18.38 3.32 -5.45
C THR A 65 -19.63 3.87 -4.78
N ASN A 66 -19.76 5.20 -4.67
CA ASN A 66 -20.93 5.82 -4.08
C ASN A 66 -22.09 5.86 -5.09
N LEU A 67 -23.24 5.33 -4.74
CA LEU A 67 -24.48 5.45 -5.53
C LEU A 67 -25.10 6.85 -5.41
N SER A 68 -24.91 7.53 -4.28
CA SER A 68 -25.42 8.89 -4.09
C SER A 68 -24.60 9.89 -4.91
N ARG A 69 -25.28 10.67 -5.73
CA ARG A 69 -24.67 11.65 -6.63
C ARG A 69 -25.24 13.03 -6.43
N GLU A 70 -24.41 14.06 -6.55
CA GLU A 70 -24.85 15.44 -6.52
C GLU A 70 -25.65 15.79 -7.79
N ARG A 71 -26.76 16.49 -7.59
CA ARG A 71 -27.59 16.94 -8.70
C ARG A 71 -26.80 17.89 -9.61
N GLY A 72 -26.86 17.65 -10.91
CA GLY A 72 -26.28 18.48 -11.95
C GLY A 72 -24.81 18.14 -12.27
N SER A 73 -23.96 17.85 -11.29
CA SER A 73 -22.56 17.48 -11.53
C SER A 73 -22.37 15.97 -11.76
N GLY A 74 -23.25 15.14 -11.17
CA GLY A 74 -23.09 13.69 -11.18
C GLY A 74 -21.91 13.19 -10.35
N VAL A 75 -21.23 14.08 -9.61
CA VAL A 75 -20.12 13.75 -8.72
C VAL A 75 -20.66 13.06 -7.47
N SER A 76 -19.85 12.24 -6.85
CA SER A 76 -20.20 11.52 -5.62
C SER A 76 -20.64 12.48 -4.50
N ASN A 77 -21.80 12.21 -3.90
CA ASN A 77 -22.31 12.97 -2.78
C ASN A 77 -21.79 12.41 -1.45
N TYR A 78 -20.78 13.04 -0.90
CA TYR A 78 -20.19 12.59 0.36
C TYR A 78 -20.99 12.91 1.62
N SER A 79 -22.10 13.63 1.49
CA SER A 79 -23.04 13.79 2.60
C SER A 79 -23.90 12.54 2.78
N GLU A 80 -23.92 11.66 1.77
CA GLU A 80 -24.62 10.38 1.79
C GLU A 80 -23.67 9.29 1.26
N LEU A 81 -23.11 8.51 2.16
CA LEU A 81 -22.20 7.41 1.81
C LEU A 81 -23.01 6.14 1.53
N VAL A 82 -23.46 6.00 0.32
CA VAL A 82 -24.28 4.85 -0.15
C VAL A 82 -23.45 4.00 -1.09
N GLY A 83 -22.76 3.00 -0.56
CA GLY A 83 -21.97 2.09 -1.38
C GLY A 83 -22.84 1.37 -2.41
N ASP A 84 -22.28 1.11 -3.59
CA ASP A 84 -22.94 0.34 -4.64
C ASP A 84 -23.04 -1.13 -4.22
N TYR A 85 -24.11 -1.44 -3.51
CA TYR A 85 -24.44 -2.79 -3.08
C TYR A 85 -24.91 -3.69 -4.23
N THR A 86 -25.11 -3.13 -5.44
CA THR A 86 -25.44 -3.90 -6.65
C THR A 86 -24.20 -4.30 -7.44
N ASN A 87 -23.01 -3.86 -7.00
CA ASN A 87 -21.76 -4.21 -7.65
C ASN A 87 -21.58 -5.75 -7.68
N PRO A 88 -21.44 -6.37 -8.86
CA PRO A 88 -21.40 -7.82 -9.00
C PRO A 88 -20.18 -8.49 -8.36
N ILE A 89 -19.19 -7.70 -7.93
CA ILE A 89 -18.05 -8.24 -7.17
C ILE A 89 -18.45 -8.70 -5.77
N LEU A 90 -19.54 -8.18 -5.20
CA LEU A 90 -19.94 -8.47 -3.82
C LEU A 90 -20.62 -9.83 -3.70
N GLN A 91 -20.22 -10.63 -2.73
CA GLN A 91 -21.02 -11.76 -2.27
C GLN A 91 -22.37 -11.25 -1.71
N PRO A 92 -23.46 -12.02 -1.79
CA PRO A 92 -24.78 -11.55 -1.36
C PRO A 92 -24.82 -11.00 0.06
N TRP A 93 -24.16 -11.65 1.02
CA TRP A 93 -24.10 -11.17 2.39
C TRP A 93 -23.34 -9.84 2.53
N ALA A 94 -22.27 -9.66 1.76
CA ALA A 94 -21.49 -8.42 1.79
C ALA A 94 -22.28 -7.27 1.16
N ALA A 95 -23.04 -7.53 0.09
CA ALA A 95 -23.96 -6.59 -0.52
C ALA A 95 -25.02 -6.10 0.48
N GLU A 96 -25.59 -6.99 1.29
CA GLU A 96 -26.54 -6.63 2.35
C GLU A 96 -25.91 -5.75 3.43
N VAL A 97 -24.65 -6.02 3.81
CA VAL A 97 -23.91 -5.17 4.78
C VAL A 97 -23.72 -3.76 4.22
N VAL A 98 -23.25 -3.64 2.97
CA VAL A 98 -23.05 -2.35 2.29
C VAL A 98 -24.38 -1.60 2.16
N LYS A 99 -25.45 -2.30 1.77
CA LYS A 99 -26.81 -1.73 1.66
C LYS A 99 -27.29 -1.16 3.00
N LYS A 100 -27.18 -1.95 4.07
CA LYS A 100 -27.60 -1.52 5.42
C LYS A 100 -26.85 -0.26 5.86
N LYS A 101 -25.55 -0.16 5.59
CA LYS A 101 -24.74 1.03 5.89
C LYS A 101 -25.22 2.24 5.08
N GLY A 102 -25.50 2.05 3.80
CA GLY A 102 -26.07 3.08 2.94
C GLY A 102 -27.43 3.58 3.40
N ASP A 103 -28.30 2.69 3.87
CA ASP A 103 -29.62 3.05 4.38
C ASP A 103 -29.50 3.90 5.69
N LEU A 104 -28.55 3.58 6.55
CA LEU A 104 -28.22 4.41 7.74
C LEU A 104 -27.74 5.80 7.31
N SER A 105 -26.84 5.87 6.33
CA SER A 105 -26.33 7.15 5.84
C SER A 105 -27.43 8.04 5.25
N LYS A 106 -28.36 7.46 4.46
CA LYS A 106 -29.53 8.17 3.94
C LYS A 106 -30.47 8.70 5.05
N ALA A 107 -30.53 7.98 6.18
CA ALA A 107 -31.28 8.40 7.34
C ALA A 107 -30.56 9.46 8.18
N GLY A 108 -29.40 9.93 7.73
CA GLY A 108 -28.58 10.91 8.46
C GLY A 108 -27.80 10.32 9.65
N VAL A 109 -27.74 9.00 9.74
CA VAL A 109 -27.03 8.32 10.83
C VAL A 109 -25.58 8.07 10.41
N VAL A 110 -24.65 8.62 11.17
CA VAL A 110 -23.21 8.32 11.02
C VAL A 110 -22.95 6.99 11.71
N PHE A 111 -22.63 5.96 10.91
CA PHE A 111 -22.26 4.67 11.48
C PHE A 111 -20.78 4.64 11.90
N PRO A 112 -20.45 3.90 12.98
CA PRO A 112 -19.09 3.76 13.43
C PRO A 112 -18.18 3.13 12.37
N ASN A 113 -16.99 3.68 12.20
CA ASN A 113 -15.93 3.17 11.37
C ASN A 113 -14.57 3.40 12.06
N PRO A 114 -13.46 2.82 11.58
CA PRO A 114 -12.18 2.96 12.26
C PRO A 114 -11.78 4.42 12.48
N ALA A 115 -11.99 5.27 11.49
CA ALA A 115 -11.61 6.68 11.55
C ALA A 115 -12.40 7.47 12.62
N ASN A 116 -13.73 7.39 12.59
CA ASN A 116 -14.56 8.16 13.54
C ASN A 116 -14.60 7.53 14.94
N SER A 117 -14.06 6.32 15.10
CA SER A 117 -13.96 5.64 16.38
C SER A 117 -12.56 5.72 17.00
N CYS A 118 -11.62 6.40 16.35
CA CYS A 118 -10.21 6.48 16.73
C CYS A 118 -9.57 5.10 16.98
N TRP A 119 -9.96 4.12 16.20
CA TRP A 119 -9.35 2.79 16.18
C TRP A 119 -8.21 2.76 15.17
N PRO A 120 -7.21 1.91 15.37
CA PRO A 120 -6.24 1.67 14.33
C PRO A 120 -6.94 1.21 13.04
N GLU A 121 -6.49 1.73 11.92
CA GLU A 121 -7.15 1.50 10.63
C GLU A 121 -6.61 0.27 9.93
N PRO A 122 -7.47 -0.69 9.56
CA PRO A 122 -7.01 -1.91 8.91
C PRO A 122 -6.57 -1.64 7.47
N MET A 123 -5.74 -2.52 6.92
CA MET A 123 -5.48 -2.55 5.48
C MET A 123 -6.70 -3.06 4.71
N PRO A 124 -7.06 -2.46 3.58
CA PRO A 124 -6.47 -1.26 2.95
C PRO A 124 -7.13 0.06 3.36
N PHE A 125 -8.04 0.08 4.35
CA PHE A 125 -8.73 1.28 4.83
C PHE A 125 -7.75 2.41 5.22
N LEU A 126 -6.57 2.03 5.72
CA LEU A 126 -5.48 2.94 6.10
C LEU A 126 -5.10 3.94 5.00
N PHE A 127 -5.25 3.57 3.74
CA PHE A 127 -4.96 4.45 2.60
C PHE A 127 -5.95 5.60 2.40
N LYS A 128 -6.99 5.71 3.23
CA LYS A 128 -7.85 6.90 3.24
C LYS A 128 -7.12 8.17 3.69
N HIS A 129 -6.01 8.02 4.42
CA HIS A 129 -5.23 9.15 4.90
C HIS A 129 -4.68 9.97 3.75
N ALA A 130 -4.91 11.28 3.81
CA ALA A 130 -4.46 12.19 2.77
C ALA A 130 -2.93 12.29 2.71
N GLY A 131 -2.24 12.08 3.82
CA GLY A 131 -0.79 12.19 3.94
C GLY A 131 -0.11 10.91 4.42
N MET A 132 0.98 10.54 3.75
CA MET A 132 1.82 9.41 4.10
C MET A 132 3.28 9.80 3.92
N GLU A 133 4.12 9.57 4.91
CA GLU A 133 5.57 9.63 4.76
C GLU A 133 6.12 8.22 4.57
N MET A 134 6.93 8.05 3.54
CA MET A 134 7.58 6.78 3.24
C MET A 134 9.08 6.87 3.53
N LEU A 135 9.59 5.94 4.33
CA LEU A 135 11.01 5.75 4.60
C LEU A 135 11.46 4.46 3.93
N GLN A 136 12.37 4.60 2.99
CA GLN A 136 12.91 3.47 2.23
C GLN A 136 14.25 3.03 2.82
N LEU A 137 14.21 1.95 3.60
CA LEU A 137 15.37 1.39 4.27
C LEU A 137 15.87 0.14 3.54
N PRO A 138 17.10 -0.34 3.76
CA PRO A 138 17.65 -1.47 3.03
C PRO A 138 16.82 -2.75 3.10
N ASN A 139 16.21 -3.04 4.26
CA ASN A 139 15.46 -4.28 4.50
C ASN A 139 14.00 -4.04 4.86
N GLU A 140 13.55 -2.80 4.80
CA GLU A 140 12.22 -2.42 5.26
C GLU A 140 11.75 -1.14 4.57
N ILE A 141 10.45 -1.08 4.28
CA ILE A 141 9.74 0.18 4.01
C ILE A 141 8.90 0.51 5.24
N VAL A 142 9.03 1.72 5.75
CA VAL A 142 8.17 2.24 6.82
C VAL A 142 7.29 3.33 6.24
N MET A 143 5.98 3.19 6.45
CA MET A 143 4.99 4.18 6.07
C MET A 143 4.38 4.78 7.33
N LEU A 144 4.51 6.09 7.47
CA LEU A 144 3.92 6.88 8.55
C LEU A 144 2.69 7.59 7.99
N PHE A 145 1.54 7.38 8.59
CA PHE A 145 0.30 8.05 8.17
C PHE A 145 -0.03 9.19 9.13
N SER A 146 -0.45 10.33 8.58
CA SER A 146 -0.59 11.57 9.35
C SER A 146 -1.69 11.53 10.40
N GLU A 147 -2.80 10.86 10.13
CA GLU A 147 -3.86 10.68 11.12
C GLU A 147 -3.47 9.57 12.11
N ASN A 148 -3.61 9.85 13.40
CA ASN A 148 -3.27 8.94 14.51
C ASN A 148 -1.82 8.42 14.54
N HIS A 149 -0.93 8.99 13.74
CA HIS A 149 0.49 8.58 13.65
C HIS A 149 0.65 7.07 13.44
N GLU A 150 -0.20 6.49 12.58
CA GLU A 150 -0.15 5.07 12.32
C GLU A 150 1.12 4.69 11.56
N VAL A 151 1.75 3.60 11.98
CA VAL A 151 3.01 3.12 11.44
C VAL A 151 2.81 1.76 10.82
N ARG A 152 3.02 1.66 9.51
CA ARG A 152 3.01 0.40 8.78
C ARG A 152 4.43 0.02 8.38
N ARG A 153 4.80 -1.23 8.67
CA ARG A 153 6.12 -1.78 8.34
C ARG A 153 5.99 -2.87 7.29
N VAL A 154 6.82 -2.80 6.26
CA VAL A 154 6.89 -3.78 5.17
C VAL A 154 8.27 -4.41 5.15
N ARG A 155 8.37 -5.69 5.37
CA ARG A 155 9.65 -6.41 5.33
C ARG A 155 10.07 -6.67 3.89
N MET A 156 11.26 -6.20 3.51
CA MET A 156 11.73 -6.29 2.13
C MET A 156 12.49 -7.57 1.87
N ASN A 157 12.22 -8.20 0.72
CA ASN A 157 12.93 -9.38 0.21
C ASN A 157 12.96 -10.57 1.20
N GLN A 158 11.94 -10.69 2.01
CA GLN A 158 11.82 -11.76 3.00
C GLN A 158 10.67 -12.69 2.66
N GLN A 159 10.80 -13.95 3.05
CA GLN A 159 9.68 -14.89 2.99
C GLN A 159 8.71 -14.60 4.13
N ARG A 160 7.43 -14.80 3.84
CA ARG A 160 6.38 -14.73 4.85
C ARG A 160 6.50 -15.90 5.82
N SER A 161 6.21 -15.65 7.08
CA SER A 161 6.11 -16.72 8.07
C SER A 161 5.00 -17.71 7.68
N ALA A 162 5.25 -18.99 7.90
CA ALA A 162 4.22 -20.03 7.70
C ALA A 162 3.01 -19.82 8.61
N LYS A 163 3.21 -19.20 9.77
CA LYS A 163 2.14 -18.80 10.69
C LYS A 163 2.10 -17.29 10.80
N VAL A 164 1.06 -16.68 10.21
CA VAL A 164 0.80 -15.25 10.30
C VAL A 164 -0.03 -14.96 11.54
N THR A 165 0.42 -14.01 12.35
CA THR A 165 -0.36 -13.48 13.46
C THR A 165 -1.15 -12.27 12.93
N PRO A 166 -2.49 -12.29 13.00
CA PRO A 166 -3.30 -11.17 12.52
C PRO A 166 -2.99 -9.88 13.26
N SER A 167 -2.86 -8.77 12.50
CA SER A 167 -2.63 -7.43 13.03
C SER A 167 -3.48 -6.40 12.27
N TRP A 168 -3.52 -5.14 12.73
CA TRP A 168 -4.27 -4.09 12.06
C TRP A 168 -3.83 -3.86 10.61
N HIS A 169 -2.52 -3.80 10.38
CA HIS A 169 -1.95 -3.58 9.05
C HIS A 169 -1.56 -4.88 8.33
N GLY A 170 -1.86 -6.04 8.92
CA GLY A 170 -1.51 -7.34 8.38
C GLY A 170 0.00 -7.65 8.44
N ASP A 171 0.38 -8.75 7.82
CA ASP A 171 1.76 -9.16 7.58
C ASP A 171 2.13 -8.78 6.13
N ALA A 172 2.94 -7.73 5.99
CA ALA A 172 3.34 -7.16 4.71
C ALA A 172 4.76 -7.58 4.34
N VAL A 173 4.92 -8.13 3.13
CA VAL A 173 6.23 -8.42 2.53
C VAL A 173 6.35 -7.68 1.21
N GLY A 174 7.52 -7.10 0.97
CA GLY A 174 7.78 -6.28 -0.21
C GLY A 174 8.97 -6.79 -1.01
N ARG A 175 8.97 -6.45 -2.29
CA ARG A 175 10.08 -6.67 -3.21
C ARG A 175 10.08 -5.60 -4.29
N TYR A 176 11.23 -5.41 -4.94
CA TYR A 176 11.30 -4.59 -6.14
C TYR A 176 11.16 -5.44 -7.39
N GLU A 177 10.37 -4.98 -8.34
CA GLU A 177 10.18 -5.57 -9.67
C GLU A 177 10.42 -4.48 -10.73
N GLY A 178 11.65 -4.40 -11.24
CA GLY A 178 12.05 -3.31 -12.10
C GLY A 178 12.00 -1.97 -11.38
N ASP A 179 11.18 -1.07 -11.86
CA ASP A 179 10.92 0.27 -11.31
C ASP A 179 9.78 0.30 -10.28
N ALA A 180 9.20 -0.83 -9.95
CA ALA A 180 8.08 -0.90 -9.03
C ALA A 180 8.47 -1.50 -7.67
N LEU A 181 7.89 -0.95 -6.61
CA LEU A 181 7.80 -1.58 -5.30
C LEU A 181 6.49 -2.36 -5.23
N VAL A 182 6.57 -3.67 -5.05
CA VAL A 182 5.40 -4.55 -4.90
C VAL A 182 5.31 -5.01 -3.46
N ILE A 183 4.15 -4.80 -2.84
CA ILE A 183 3.86 -5.18 -1.45
C ILE A 183 2.69 -6.15 -1.45
N ASP A 184 2.82 -7.26 -0.74
CA ASP A 184 1.79 -8.29 -0.59
C ASP A 184 1.45 -8.43 0.91
N THR A 185 0.20 -8.18 1.27
CA THR A 185 -0.29 -8.13 2.64
C THR A 185 -1.41 -9.15 2.84
N VAL A 186 -1.31 -9.93 3.92
CA VAL A 186 -2.35 -10.85 4.41
C VAL A 186 -2.44 -10.76 5.94
N GLY A 187 -3.40 -11.44 6.54
CA GLY A 187 -3.52 -11.51 8.00
C GLY A 187 -3.95 -10.19 8.62
N VAL A 188 -4.81 -9.46 7.95
CA VAL A 188 -5.49 -8.30 8.54
C VAL A 188 -6.55 -8.80 9.53
N ARG A 189 -6.63 -8.21 10.72
CA ARG A 189 -7.53 -8.62 11.79
C ARG A 189 -9.00 -8.45 11.40
N THR A 190 -9.81 -9.45 11.72
CA THR A 190 -11.27 -9.44 11.52
C THR A 190 -12.07 -9.44 12.83
N ASP A 191 -11.40 -9.68 13.96
CA ASP A 191 -12.01 -9.84 15.29
C ASP A 191 -12.36 -8.52 15.98
N ARG A 192 -12.55 -7.46 15.21
CA ARG A 192 -12.86 -6.12 15.72
C ARG A 192 -14.14 -5.58 15.09
N PRO A 193 -14.92 -4.78 15.83
CA PRO A 193 -15.96 -3.97 15.22
C PRO A 193 -15.29 -3.06 14.17
N HIS A 194 -16.01 -2.76 13.10
CA HIS A 194 -15.52 -1.87 12.04
C HIS A 194 -14.41 -2.47 11.15
N ALA A 195 -14.31 -3.80 11.03
CA ALA A 195 -13.49 -4.46 10.03
C ALA A 195 -14.09 -4.20 8.64
N MET A 196 -13.62 -3.15 7.96
CA MET A 196 -14.11 -2.71 6.65
C MET A 196 -12.97 -2.18 5.78
N ILE A 197 -13.17 -2.24 4.46
CA ILE A 197 -12.19 -1.81 3.46
C ILE A 197 -12.29 -0.32 3.16
N ASP A 198 -13.51 0.22 3.24
CA ASP A 198 -13.85 1.57 2.78
C ASP A 198 -14.92 2.22 3.66
N LEU A 199 -15.27 3.49 3.37
CA LEU A 199 -16.33 4.22 4.09
C LEU A 199 -17.74 3.74 3.78
N PHE A 200 -17.93 2.88 2.79
CA PHE A 200 -19.23 2.29 2.53
C PHE A 200 -19.53 1.11 3.45
N GLY A 201 -18.53 0.74 4.27
CA GLY A 201 -18.61 -0.37 5.19
C GLY A 201 -18.48 -1.72 4.52
N THR A 202 -17.80 -1.80 3.37
CA THR A 202 -17.50 -3.05 2.68
C THR A 202 -16.71 -3.97 3.61
N PRO A 203 -17.26 -5.11 4.03
CA PRO A 203 -16.60 -6.00 4.98
C PRO A 203 -15.45 -6.76 4.31
N TYR A 204 -14.63 -7.41 5.14
CA TYR A 204 -13.65 -8.39 4.68
C TYR A 204 -13.57 -9.58 5.65
N THR A 205 -12.96 -10.67 5.18
CA THR A 205 -12.73 -11.88 5.97
C THR A 205 -11.24 -12.09 6.24
N GLU A 206 -10.91 -13.14 6.99
CA GLU A 206 -9.51 -13.56 7.23
C GLU A 206 -8.76 -13.98 5.95
N LYS A 207 -9.49 -14.10 4.83
CA LYS A 207 -8.93 -14.44 3.52
C LYS A 207 -8.49 -13.20 2.73
N LEU A 208 -8.65 -12.00 3.31
CA LEU A 208 -8.23 -10.78 2.65
C LEU A 208 -6.75 -10.81 2.31
N ARG A 209 -6.46 -10.55 1.04
CA ARG A 209 -5.12 -10.28 0.52
C ARG A 209 -5.13 -8.97 -0.25
N VAL A 210 -4.16 -8.14 0.03
CA VAL A 210 -3.97 -6.85 -0.64
C VAL A 210 -2.60 -6.84 -1.29
N VAL A 211 -2.57 -6.69 -2.61
CA VAL A 211 -1.33 -6.49 -3.37
C VAL A 211 -1.29 -5.06 -3.87
N GLU A 212 -0.20 -4.38 -3.57
CA GLU A 212 0.06 -2.99 -3.96
C GLU A 212 1.25 -2.96 -4.90
N ARG A 213 1.14 -2.20 -5.98
CA ARG A 213 2.24 -1.93 -6.90
C ARG A 213 2.47 -0.43 -6.98
N HIS A 214 3.53 0.03 -6.37
CA HIS A 214 3.91 1.44 -6.31
C HIS A 214 4.87 1.76 -7.45
N ARG A 215 4.59 2.82 -8.23
CA ARG A 215 5.46 3.30 -9.30
C ARG A 215 5.50 4.82 -9.34
N MET A 216 6.63 5.35 -9.76
CA MET A 216 6.77 6.77 -10.06
C MET A 216 6.37 7.00 -11.51
N VAL A 217 5.33 7.81 -11.75
CA VAL A 217 4.76 8.02 -13.08
C VAL A 217 4.67 9.50 -13.43
N ASP A 218 4.65 9.79 -14.73
CA ASP A 218 4.39 11.13 -15.24
C ASP A 218 2.89 11.45 -15.29
N TYR A 219 2.56 12.73 -15.40
CA TYR A 219 1.19 13.19 -15.59
C TYR A 219 0.49 12.47 -16.75
N ALA A 220 1.20 12.25 -17.87
CA ALA A 220 0.63 11.59 -19.04
C ALA A 220 0.10 10.18 -18.75
N GLU A 221 0.73 9.43 -17.85
CA GLU A 221 0.26 8.11 -17.41
C GLU A 221 -0.85 8.22 -16.35
N ALA A 222 -0.78 9.22 -15.47
CA ALA A 222 -1.69 9.37 -14.34
C ALA A 222 -3.04 10.02 -14.72
N LYS A 223 -3.07 10.89 -15.73
CA LYS A 223 -4.20 11.80 -16.05
C LYS A 223 -5.55 11.12 -16.20
N ASP A 224 -5.59 9.94 -16.82
CA ASP A 224 -6.86 9.23 -17.06
C ASP A 224 -7.42 8.64 -15.76
N ALA A 225 -6.56 8.15 -14.86
CA ALA A 225 -6.95 7.73 -13.53
C ALA A 225 -7.45 8.93 -12.72
N MET A 226 -6.73 10.04 -12.76
CA MET A 226 -7.14 11.29 -12.10
C MET A 226 -8.51 11.77 -12.57
N ALA A 227 -8.77 11.72 -13.89
CA ALA A 227 -10.06 12.12 -14.46
C ALA A 227 -11.21 11.22 -13.97
N ARG A 228 -10.97 9.90 -13.81
CA ARG A 228 -11.94 9.00 -13.20
C ARG A 228 -12.13 9.32 -11.72
N GLY A 229 -11.06 9.56 -10.98
CA GLY A 229 -11.12 9.94 -9.58
C GLY A 229 -11.93 11.21 -9.34
N MET A 230 -11.83 12.19 -10.21
CA MET A 230 -12.59 13.45 -10.11
C MET A 230 -14.11 13.24 -10.14
N LYS A 231 -14.61 12.22 -10.84
CA LYS A 231 -16.04 11.88 -10.84
C LYS A 231 -16.52 11.31 -9.52
N GLU A 232 -15.63 10.70 -8.77
CA GLU A 232 -15.90 10.13 -7.45
C GLU A 232 -15.60 11.13 -6.32
N ASN A 233 -15.06 12.30 -6.62
CA ASN A 233 -14.62 13.26 -5.62
C ASN A 233 -15.48 14.52 -5.58
N ARG A 234 -16.23 14.67 -4.51
CA ARG A 234 -17.07 15.85 -4.26
C ARG A 234 -16.31 17.17 -4.21
N ARG A 235 -15.13 17.19 -3.60
CA ARG A 235 -14.46 18.44 -3.28
C ARG A 235 -13.44 18.86 -4.34
N GLY A 236 -13.39 18.10 -5.44
CA GLY A 236 -12.38 18.34 -6.44
C GLY A 236 -11.05 18.49 -5.73
N GLY A 237 -10.51 17.41 -5.19
CA GLY A 237 -9.15 17.45 -4.65
C GLY A 237 -8.37 18.28 -5.60
N GLY A 238 -7.65 19.28 -5.13
CA GLY A 238 -7.13 20.39 -5.90
C GLY A 238 -6.64 19.91 -7.27
N PRO A 239 -6.82 20.67 -8.30
CA PRO A 239 -6.62 20.21 -9.66
C PRO A 239 -5.26 19.56 -9.72
N TYR A 240 -5.22 18.33 -10.14
CA TYR A 240 -3.96 17.71 -10.50
C TYR A 240 -3.30 18.65 -11.51
N ASN A 241 -2.18 19.24 -11.10
CA ASN A 241 -1.53 20.23 -11.91
C ASN A 241 -0.83 19.54 -13.09
N PRO A 242 -1.24 19.79 -14.34
CA PRO A 242 -0.55 19.22 -15.50
C PRO A 242 0.90 19.74 -15.63
N ASN A 243 1.20 20.86 -14.98
CA ASN A 243 2.54 21.46 -14.91
C ASN A 243 3.27 21.09 -13.62
N TYR A 244 2.85 20.01 -12.95
CA TYR A 244 3.55 19.47 -11.80
C TYR A 244 4.95 19.01 -12.25
N ASP A 245 5.97 19.54 -11.59
CA ASP A 245 7.37 19.42 -11.99
C ASP A 245 8.08 18.17 -11.43
N ASP A 246 7.33 17.30 -10.77
CA ASP A 246 7.82 16.07 -10.18
C ASP A 246 7.00 14.85 -10.67
N LYS A 247 7.38 13.66 -10.23
CA LYS A 247 6.64 12.43 -10.50
C LYS A 247 5.50 12.26 -9.52
N TYR A 248 4.42 11.65 -10.00
CA TYR A 248 3.36 11.15 -9.16
C TYR A 248 3.72 9.76 -8.64
N LEU A 249 3.36 9.46 -7.41
CA LEU A 249 3.36 8.08 -6.93
C LEU A 249 2.01 7.46 -7.27
N LYS A 250 2.02 6.51 -8.17
CA LYS A 250 0.84 5.71 -8.54
C LYS A 250 0.90 4.40 -7.78
N VAL A 251 -0.19 4.07 -7.09
CA VAL A 251 -0.37 2.77 -6.42
C VAL A 251 -1.52 2.04 -7.08
N ASP A 252 -1.20 0.93 -7.73
CA ASP A 252 -2.18 -0.01 -8.26
C ASP A 252 -2.46 -1.08 -7.19
N PHE A 253 -3.72 -1.24 -6.83
CA PHE A 253 -4.19 -2.25 -5.88
C PHE A 253 -4.80 -3.43 -6.58
N THR A 254 -4.55 -4.63 -6.08
CA THR A 254 -5.34 -5.83 -6.32
C THR A 254 -5.84 -6.34 -4.98
N ILE A 255 -7.15 -6.46 -4.85
CA ILE A 255 -7.81 -6.90 -3.62
C ILE A 255 -8.49 -8.25 -3.90
N GLU A 256 -8.15 -9.23 -3.07
CA GLU A 256 -8.69 -10.58 -3.11
C GLU A 256 -9.26 -10.93 -1.75
N ASP A 257 -10.51 -11.38 -1.73
CA ASP A 257 -11.13 -11.98 -0.55
C ASP A 257 -12.33 -12.83 -1.02
N PRO A 258 -12.14 -14.13 -1.27
CA PRO A 258 -13.22 -14.98 -1.77
C PRO A 258 -14.38 -15.16 -0.79
N GLY A 259 -14.21 -14.77 0.47
CA GLY A 259 -15.32 -14.71 1.44
C GLY A 259 -16.24 -13.52 1.21
N THR A 260 -15.73 -12.42 0.71
CA THR A 260 -16.45 -11.16 0.48
C THR A 260 -16.73 -10.89 -0.99
N PHE A 261 -15.82 -11.26 -1.88
CA PHE A 261 -15.88 -10.94 -3.30
C PHE A 261 -16.02 -12.18 -4.17
N THR A 262 -16.77 -12.05 -5.24
CA THR A 262 -16.97 -13.09 -6.27
C THR A 262 -15.75 -13.23 -7.17
N THR A 263 -14.95 -12.16 -7.27
CA THR A 263 -13.73 -12.09 -8.09
C THR A 263 -12.77 -11.06 -7.50
N PRO A 264 -11.45 -11.19 -7.70
CA PRO A 264 -10.52 -10.10 -7.41
C PRO A 264 -10.89 -8.83 -8.17
N TRP A 265 -10.62 -7.70 -7.54
CA TRP A 265 -10.85 -6.39 -8.14
C TRP A 265 -9.63 -5.49 -8.00
N THR A 266 -9.58 -4.45 -8.81
CA THR A 266 -8.45 -3.52 -8.85
C THR A 266 -8.87 -2.08 -8.61
N ALA A 267 -7.95 -1.28 -8.10
CA ALA A 267 -8.12 0.13 -7.88
C ALA A 267 -6.80 0.87 -8.03
N ILE A 268 -6.88 2.20 -8.10
CA ILE A 268 -5.71 3.05 -8.27
C ILE A 268 -5.77 4.16 -7.23
N MET A 269 -4.59 4.54 -6.70
CA MET A 269 -4.40 5.80 -5.99
C MET A 269 -3.27 6.59 -6.63
N ILE A 270 -3.40 7.92 -6.64
CA ILE A 270 -2.39 8.84 -7.16
C ILE A 270 -2.02 9.82 -6.07
N TYR A 271 -0.75 9.87 -5.75
CA TYR A 271 -0.18 10.78 -4.78
C TYR A 271 0.74 11.79 -5.45
N LEU A 272 0.75 13.00 -4.90
CA LEU A 272 1.73 14.03 -5.20
C LEU A 272 2.78 14.05 -4.08
N ARG A 273 4.01 14.37 -4.42
CA ARG A 273 5.02 14.65 -3.41
C ARG A 273 4.62 15.91 -2.62
N ASP A 274 4.56 15.80 -1.32
CA ASP A 274 4.32 16.95 -0.44
C ASP A 274 5.67 17.46 0.10
N ARG A 275 5.83 18.76 0.12
CA ARG A 275 7.02 19.42 0.69
C ARG A 275 6.73 20.02 2.07
N ALA A 276 5.49 19.85 2.56
CA ALA A 276 5.14 20.27 3.91
C ALA A 276 5.75 19.35 4.97
N ALA A 277 5.85 19.84 6.18
CA ALA A 277 6.18 19.00 7.33
C ALA A 277 5.06 17.97 7.58
N PHE A 278 5.43 16.82 8.13
CA PHE A 278 4.48 15.81 8.55
C PHE A 278 3.53 16.42 9.59
N PRO A 279 2.21 16.46 9.32
CA PRO A 279 1.27 17.07 10.25
C PRO A 279 1.05 16.16 11.47
N GLU A 280 0.94 16.77 12.63
CA GLU A 280 0.49 16.07 13.83
C GLU A 280 -1.02 16.11 13.91
N GLN A 281 -1.67 14.95 13.83
CA GLN A 281 -3.13 14.82 13.88
C GLN A 281 -3.52 13.67 14.80
N ALA A 282 -4.10 14.00 15.95
CA ALA A 282 -4.61 13.02 16.87
C ALA A 282 -6.15 12.96 16.77
N CYS A 283 -6.68 11.79 16.45
CA CYS A 283 -8.12 11.58 16.31
C CYS A 283 -8.88 11.97 17.60
N ALA A 284 -8.30 11.68 18.75
CA ALA A 284 -8.93 11.98 20.05
C ALA A 284 -9.19 13.49 20.27
N GLU A 285 -8.31 14.36 19.76
CA GLU A 285 -8.47 15.81 19.88
C GLU A 285 -9.65 16.34 19.06
N GLY A 286 -9.90 15.79 17.87
CA GLY A 286 -11.00 16.18 17.00
C GLY A 286 -12.38 15.76 17.53
N ARG A 287 -12.44 14.85 18.49
CA ARG A 287 -13.71 14.32 19.02
C ARG A 287 -14.38 15.21 20.06
N MET A 288 -13.68 16.13 20.67
CA MET A 288 -14.18 17.00 21.73
C MET A 288 -15.36 17.89 21.30
N GLY A 289 -15.68 17.99 20.01
CA GLY A 289 -16.77 18.83 19.49
C GLY A 289 -17.82 18.13 18.64
N PHE A 290 -17.69 16.83 18.35
CA PHE A 290 -18.54 16.15 17.37
C PHE A 290 -19.56 15.16 17.92
N HIS A 291 -19.55 14.85 19.21
CA HIS A 291 -20.48 13.91 19.81
C HIS A 291 -21.41 14.60 20.77
N ASN A 292 -22.63 14.83 20.32
CA ASN A 292 -23.77 14.96 21.19
C ASN A 292 -23.90 13.67 22.00
N ASP A 293 -24.41 13.78 23.18
CA ASP A 293 -24.44 12.87 24.33
C ASP A 293 -24.82 11.39 24.11
N GLU A 294 -25.16 10.99 22.89
CA GLU A 294 -25.53 9.61 22.52
C GLU A 294 -24.48 8.86 21.72
N GLY A 295 -23.41 9.53 21.26
CA GLY A 295 -22.25 8.89 20.64
C GLY A 295 -21.36 8.24 21.70
N ALA A 296 -20.64 7.19 21.35
CA ALA A 296 -19.76 6.46 22.26
C ALA A 296 -18.92 7.41 23.12
N GLN A 297 -19.33 7.59 24.36
CA GLN A 297 -18.58 8.37 25.33
C GLN A 297 -17.21 7.75 25.53
N ILE A 298 -16.17 8.57 25.46
CA ILE A 298 -14.86 8.14 25.92
C ILE A 298 -15.01 7.87 27.42
N PRO A 299 -14.75 6.65 27.90
CA PRO A 299 -14.79 6.38 29.32
C PRO A 299 -13.81 7.32 30.04
N THR A 300 -14.34 8.23 30.82
CA THR A 300 -13.50 9.08 31.68
C THR A 300 -13.55 8.52 33.08
N ALA A 301 -12.38 8.23 33.65
CA ALA A 301 -12.32 7.91 35.07
C ALA A 301 -12.70 9.12 35.91
N ALA A 302 -13.53 8.92 36.89
CA ALA A 302 -13.92 10.00 37.80
C ALA A 302 -12.76 10.57 38.64
N LYS A 303 -11.68 9.81 38.74
CA LYS A 303 -10.37 10.20 39.29
C LYS A 303 -9.26 9.54 38.49
N PRO A 304 -8.12 10.24 38.29
CA PRO A 304 -6.91 9.58 37.80
C PRO A 304 -6.52 8.44 38.75
N ASP A 305 -6.05 7.35 38.16
CA ASP A 305 -5.60 6.15 38.88
C ASP A 305 -4.06 6.02 38.94
N PHE A 306 -3.36 7.14 38.75
CA PHE A 306 -1.90 7.26 38.87
C PHE A 306 -1.51 8.22 39.98
#